data_0be0ee861f7c764ecb70a42a2f188e06
#
_entry.id   0be0ee861f7c764ecb70a42a2f188e06
#
_cell.length_a   1.000
_cell.length_b   1.000
_cell.length_c   1.000
_cell.angle_alpha   90.00
_cell.angle_beta   90.00
_cell.angle_gamma   90.00
#
_symmetry.space_group_name_H-M   'P 1'
#
loop_
_entity.id
_entity.type
_entity.pdbx_description
1 polymer ?
#
loop_
_entity_poly.entity_id
_entity_poly.type
_entity_poly.pdbx_seq_one_letter_code
_entity_poly.pdbx_strand_id
1 'polypeptide(L)'
;AQAIGSGIIEISKVLAELKPDMMVVYADRFEGLAAVIASSQMNIPTAHIEGGDLTEGGALDDSVRHAMTKLSHLHFTTNQQATSRILGMGEEAWRVHTVGFPAIDLISEGRYAQPDEIVERLGIDLSRPVLLFTQHSITTEFDQAVLQLEPSLAALEELAVAGVQVILTYPNNDAGGRQIIERLEEFRNRRIANTQVHQSLGRHLYHGVLALANTASMNVACVGNSSSG
;
A
#
# COMPACT_ATOMS: atom_id res chain seq x y z
N ALA A 1 -4.73 -18.64 -1.66
CA ALA A 1 -5.98 -19.33 -1.30
C ALA A 1 -6.03 -19.73 0.18
N GLN A 2 -5.02 -20.39 0.72
CA GLN A 2 -5.01 -20.83 2.13
C GLN A 2 -5.14 -19.66 3.12
N ALA A 3 -4.43 -18.55 2.89
CA ALA A 3 -4.50 -17.35 3.74
C ALA A 3 -5.92 -16.76 3.78
N ILE A 4 -6.63 -16.71 2.64
CA ILE A 4 -8.01 -16.24 2.58
C ILE A 4 -8.91 -17.19 3.39
N GLY A 5 -8.78 -18.51 3.20
CA GLY A 5 -9.58 -19.50 3.93
C GLY A 5 -9.37 -19.41 5.45
N SER A 6 -8.12 -19.34 5.90
CA SER A 6 -7.80 -19.13 7.33
C SER A 6 -8.35 -17.80 7.84
N GLY A 7 -8.22 -16.72 7.04
CA GLY A 7 -8.77 -15.41 7.38
C GLY A 7 -10.28 -15.45 7.59
N ILE A 8 -11.03 -16.10 6.71
CA ILE A 8 -12.49 -16.24 6.84
C ILE A 8 -12.84 -16.95 8.17
N ILE A 9 -12.15 -18.05 8.48
CA ILE A 9 -12.38 -18.82 9.71
C ILE A 9 -12.12 -17.97 10.96
N GLU A 10 -10.96 -17.32 11.03
CA GLU A 10 -10.58 -16.57 12.23
C GLU A 10 -11.40 -15.28 12.39
N ILE A 11 -11.65 -14.56 11.30
CA ILE A 11 -12.51 -13.36 11.33
C ILE A 11 -13.93 -13.70 11.74
N SER A 12 -14.50 -14.82 11.24
CA SER A 12 -15.85 -15.23 11.64
C SER A 12 -15.99 -15.49 13.15
N LYS A 13 -14.97 -16.05 13.78
CA LYS A 13 -14.95 -16.23 15.25
C LYS A 13 -15.00 -14.88 15.98
N VAL A 14 -14.14 -13.95 15.55
CA VAL A 14 -14.10 -12.59 16.12
C VAL A 14 -15.42 -11.86 15.94
N LEU A 15 -16.03 -11.95 14.75
CA LEU A 15 -17.32 -11.33 14.48
C LEU A 15 -18.46 -11.94 15.31
N ALA A 16 -18.41 -13.25 15.57
CA ALA A 16 -19.39 -13.92 16.44
C ALA A 16 -19.31 -13.44 17.90
N GLU A 17 -18.12 -13.09 18.37
CA GLU A 17 -17.88 -12.53 19.71
C GLU A 17 -18.26 -11.05 19.77
N LEU A 18 -17.77 -10.23 18.84
CA LEU A 18 -17.95 -8.78 18.83
C LEU A 18 -19.36 -8.35 18.47
N LYS A 19 -20.05 -9.11 17.62
CA LYS A 19 -21.41 -8.82 17.10
C LYS A 19 -21.56 -7.37 16.65
N PRO A 20 -20.71 -6.87 15.74
CA PRO A 20 -20.74 -5.50 15.30
C PRO A 20 -22.01 -5.21 14.48
N ASP A 21 -22.53 -3.98 14.58
CA ASP A 21 -23.65 -3.53 13.75
C ASP A 21 -23.26 -3.33 12.29
N MET A 22 -21.98 -3.09 12.01
CA MET A 22 -21.44 -2.88 10.68
C MET A 22 -19.95 -3.26 10.61
N MET A 23 -19.54 -3.85 9.48
CA MET A 23 -18.15 -4.04 9.09
C MET A 23 -17.73 -2.94 8.14
N VAL A 24 -16.52 -2.42 8.31
CA VAL A 24 -15.88 -1.51 7.33
C VAL A 24 -14.67 -2.21 6.75
N VAL A 25 -14.59 -2.26 5.43
CA VAL A 25 -13.45 -2.82 4.69
C VAL A 25 -12.84 -1.76 3.77
N TYR A 26 -11.53 -1.87 3.54
CA TYR A 26 -10.77 -0.88 2.79
C TYR A 26 -10.05 -1.53 1.61
N ALA A 27 -10.09 -0.88 0.45
CA ALA A 27 -9.36 -1.19 -0.78
C ALA A 27 -9.64 -2.61 -1.34
N ASP A 28 -8.58 -3.37 -1.64
CA ASP A 28 -8.64 -4.58 -2.48
C ASP A 28 -7.82 -5.75 -1.93
N ARG A 29 -7.34 -5.63 -0.72
CA ARG A 29 -6.47 -6.65 -0.14
C ARG A 29 -7.22 -7.94 0.15
N PHE A 30 -6.54 -9.06 -0.01
CA PHE A 30 -7.11 -10.40 0.22
C PHE A 30 -7.61 -10.60 1.66
N GLU A 31 -7.05 -9.90 2.63
CA GLU A 31 -7.53 -9.88 4.01
C GLU A 31 -8.91 -9.22 4.11
N GLY A 32 -9.11 -8.12 3.34
CA GLY A 32 -10.41 -7.46 3.20
C GLY A 32 -11.45 -8.37 2.55
N LEU A 33 -11.05 -9.14 1.52
CA LEU A 33 -11.93 -10.13 0.90
C LEU A 33 -12.38 -11.20 1.90
N ALA A 34 -11.46 -11.71 2.73
CA ALA A 34 -11.80 -12.67 3.78
C ALA A 34 -12.81 -12.07 4.77
N ALA A 35 -12.62 -10.82 5.16
CA ALA A 35 -13.51 -10.10 6.08
C ALA A 35 -14.90 -9.90 5.48
N VAL A 36 -14.99 -9.47 4.22
CA VAL A 36 -16.26 -9.27 3.51
C VAL A 36 -17.02 -10.58 3.33
N ILE A 37 -16.34 -11.67 2.99
CA ILE A 37 -16.99 -12.99 2.89
C ILE A 37 -17.56 -13.39 4.26
N ALA A 38 -16.77 -13.28 5.33
CA ALA A 38 -17.22 -13.62 6.67
C ALA A 38 -18.42 -12.77 7.09
N SER A 39 -18.35 -11.44 6.97
CA SER A 39 -19.42 -10.52 7.38
C SER A 39 -20.72 -10.74 6.56
N SER A 40 -20.61 -10.90 5.24
CA SER A 40 -21.76 -11.12 4.38
C SER A 40 -22.50 -12.42 4.72
N GLN A 41 -21.78 -13.51 5.02
CA GLN A 41 -22.39 -14.80 5.39
C GLN A 41 -22.94 -14.80 6.83
N MET A 42 -22.55 -13.85 7.64
CA MET A 42 -23.08 -13.65 9.01
C MET A 42 -24.18 -12.58 9.08
N ASN A 43 -24.65 -12.06 7.94
CA ASN A 43 -25.65 -11.00 7.83
C ASN A 43 -25.22 -9.69 8.55
N ILE A 44 -23.94 -9.38 8.54
CA ILE A 44 -23.40 -8.13 9.06
C ILE A 44 -23.29 -7.13 7.91
N PRO A 45 -24.00 -5.99 7.94
CA PRO A 45 -23.85 -4.96 6.91
C PRO A 45 -22.39 -4.54 6.74
N THR A 46 -21.97 -4.38 5.51
CA THR A 46 -20.57 -4.03 5.20
C THR A 46 -20.49 -2.76 4.37
N ALA A 47 -19.61 -1.85 4.76
CA ALA A 47 -19.23 -0.67 4.02
C ALA A 47 -17.85 -0.88 3.38
N HIS A 48 -17.74 -0.63 2.08
CA HIS A 48 -16.50 -0.76 1.31
C HIS A 48 -15.99 0.63 0.92
N ILE A 49 -14.80 0.96 1.42
CA ILE A 49 -14.08 2.19 1.07
C ILE A 49 -13.11 1.87 -0.07
N GLU A 50 -13.00 2.78 -1.05
CA GLU A 50 -12.09 2.65 -2.21
C GLU A 50 -12.47 1.51 -3.17
N GLY A 51 -13.75 1.14 -3.18
CA GLY A 51 -14.32 0.28 -4.21
C GLY A 51 -14.42 0.99 -5.56
N GLY A 52 -14.37 0.22 -6.65
CA GLY A 52 -14.58 0.72 -8.01
C GLY A 52 -13.34 1.29 -8.69
N ASP A 53 -12.21 1.45 -8.01
CA ASP A 53 -10.95 1.82 -8.64
C ASP A 53 -10.39 0.67 -9.49
N LEU A 54 -9.48 0.99 -10.40
CA LEU A 54 -8.76 0.03 -11.25
C LEU A 54 -7.27 0.19 -11.04
N THR A 55 -6.58 -0.94 -11.07
CA THR A 55 -5.14 -0.99 -11.13
C THR A 55 -4.69 -1.05 -12.58
N GLU A 56 -3.71 -0.25 -12.94
CA GLU A 56 -3.14 -0.27 -14.29
C GLU A 56 -2.51 -1.65 -14.58
N GLY A 57 -2.85 -2.24 -15.73
CA GLY A 57 -2.33 -3.54 -16.13
C GLY A 57 -3.22 -4.76 -15.79
N GLY A 58 -4.41 -4.58 -15.24
CA GLY A 58 -5.38 -5.65 -15.05
C GLY A 58 -4.99 -6.66 -13.98
N ALA A 59 -4.52 -6.17 -12.84
CA ALA A 59 -4.09 -7.01 -11.72
C ALA A 59 -5.24 -7.85 -11.14
N LEU A 60 -4.89 -8.93 -10.46
CA LEU A 60 -5.84 -9.77 -9.70
C LEU A 60 -6.63 -8.95 -8.68
N ASP A 61 -6.02 -7.88 -8.16
CA ASP A 61 -6.59 -6.98 -7.16
C ASP A 61 -7.89 -6.32 -7.64
N ASP A 62 -8.04 -6.01 -8.93
CA ASP A 62 -9.29 -5.48 -9.48
C ASP A 62 -10.45 -6.47 -9.33
N SER A 63 -10.20 -7.76 -9.59
CA SER A 63 -11.20 -8.81 -9.40
C SER A 63 -11.56 -8.95 -7.93
N VAL A 64 -10.59 -8.87 -7.03
CA VAL A 64 -10.79 -8.90 -5.58
C VAL A 64 -11.62 -7.70 -5.13
N ARG A 65 -11.23 -6.49 -5.54
CA ARG A 65 -11.95 -5.23 -5.25
C ARG A 65 -13.40 -5.29 -5.71
N HIS A 66 -13.65 -5.77 -6.91
CA HIS A 66 -15.01 -5.88 -7.45
C HIS A 66 -15.84 -6.95 -6.72
N ALA A 67 -15.23 -8.07 -6.34
CA ALA A 67 -15.90 -9.08 -5.50
C ALA A 67 -16.27 -8.51 -4.13
N MET A 68 -15.37 -7.76 -3.49
CA MET A 68 -15.64 -7.07 -2.23
C MET A 68 -16.79 -6.07 -2.37
N THR A 69 -16.80 -5.28 -3.46
CA THR A 69 -17.90 -4.37 -3.78
C THR A 69 -19.21 -5.13 -3.85
N LYS A 70 -19.29 -6.23 -4.59
CA LYS A 70 -20.54 -7.00 -4.76
C LYS A 70 -21.06 -7.67 -3.48
N LEU A 71 -20.21 -7.90 -2.51
CA LEU A 71 -20.57 -8.45 -1.19
C LEU A 71 -20.87 -7.37 -0.15
N SER A 72 -20.65 -6.09 -0.48
CA SER A 72 -20.83 -4.95 0.42
C SER A 72 -22.18 -4.26 0.20
N HIS A 73 -22.61 -3.49 1.19
CA HIS A 73 -23.91 -2.83 1.23
C HIS A 73 -23.82 -1.31 1.00
N LEU A 74 -22.75 -0.67 1.45
CA LEU A 74 -22.46 0.75 1.25
C LEU A 74 -21.10 0.89 0.56
N HIS A 75 -20.98 1.89 -0.30
CA HIS A 75 -19.79 2.09 -1.13
C HIS A 75 -19.33 3.53 -1.01
N PHE A 76 -18.08 3.71 -0.54
CA PHE A 76 -17.42 5.00 -0.42
C PHE A 76 -16.28 5.06 -1.43
N THR A 77 -16.51 5.75 -2.54
CA THR A 77 -15.59 5.79 -3.68
C THR A 77 -14.66 7.01 -3.62
N THR A 78 -13.48 6.86 -4.21
CA THR A 78 -12.45 7.90 -4.24
C THR A 78 -12.75 9.01 -5.24
N ASN A 79 -13.44 8.67 -6.33
CA ASN A 79 -13.68 9.59 -7.45
C ASN A 79 -14.95 9.21 -8.22
N GLN A 80 -15.34 10.08 -9.14
CA GLN A 80 -16.56 9.91 -9.92
C GLN A 80 -16.47 8.74 -10.94
N GLN A 81 -15.28 8.38 -11.39
CA GLN A 81 -15.11 7.24 -12.30
C GLN A 81 -15.33 5.93 -11.56
N ALA A 82 -14.80 5.80 -10.34
CA ALA A 82 -15.06 4.67 -9.46
C ALA A 82 -16.55 4.54 -9.12
N THR A 83 -17.21 5.67 -8.80
CA THR A 83 -18.66 5.72 -8.58
C THR A 83 -19.42 5.18 -9.81
N SER A 84 -19.11 5.68 -10.99
CA SER A 84 -19.78 5.26 -12.23
C SER A 84 -19.58 3.76 -12.50
N ARG A 85 -18.42 3.22 -12.17
CA ARG A 85 -18.14 1.80 -12.34
C ARG A 85 -18.96 0.94 -11.39
N ILE A 86 -19.07 1.32 -10.12
CA ILE A 86 -19.90 0.62 -9.14
C ILE A 86 -21.37 0.64 -9.55
N LEU A 87 -21.88 1.78 -10.01
CA LEU A 87 -23.24 1.85 -10.56
C LEU A 87 -23.42 0.94 -11.77
N GLY A 88 -22.41 0.88 -12.66
CA GLY A 88 -22.38 -0.03 -13.79
C GLY A 88 -22.34 -1.53 -13.40
N MET A 89 -21.86 -1.84 -12.21
CA MET A 89 -21.93 -3.19 -11.64
C MET A 89 -23.32 -3.54 -11.08
N GLY A 90 -24.26 -2.62 -11.12
CA GLY A 90 -25.66 -2.81 -10.70
C GLY A 90 -25.92 -2.46 -9.25
N GLU A 91 -25.07 -1.67 -8.60
CA GLU A 91 -25.34 -1.15 -7.27
C GLU A 91 -26.32 0.04 -7.33
N GLU A 92 -27.18 0.16 -6.34
CA GLU A 92 -28.18 1.22 -6.26
C GLU A 92 -27.54 2.56 -5.86
N ALA A 93 -27.89 3.63 -6.56
CA ALA A 93 -27.26 4.94 -6.41
C ALA A 93 -27.28 5.50 -4.97
N TRP A 94 -28.30 5.18 -4.18
CA TRP A 94 -28.41 5.64 -2.80
C TRP A 94 -27.37 5.01 -1.85
N ARG A 95 -26.74 3.93 -2.28
CA ARG A 95 -25.68 3.21 -1.53
C ARG A 95 -24.27 3.62 -1.94
N VAL A 96 -24.11 4.44 -2.98
CA VAL A 96 -22.80 4.80 -3.55
C VAL A 96 -22.51 6.26 -3.33
N HIS A 97 -21.45 6.56 -2.58
CA HIS A 97 -21.08 7.91 -2.19
C HIS A 97 -19.64 8.22 -2.61
N THR A 98 -19.45 9.28 -3.40
CA THR A 98 -18.11 9.77 -3.72
C THR A 98 -17.60 10.60 -2.56
N VAL A 99 -16.59 10.11 -1.84
CA VAL A 99 -16.07 10.73 -0.61
C VAL A 99 -14.63 11.25 -0.75
N GLY A 100 -13.93 10.89 -1.82
CA GLY A 100 -12.51 11.21 -1.99
C GLY A 100 -11.58 10.13 -1.44
N PHE A 101 -10.29 10.36 -1.57
CA PHE A 101 -9.25 9.44 -1.09
C PHE A 101 -8.80 9.83 0.32
N PRO A 102 -9.02 8.98 1.34
CA PRO A 102 -8.82 9.37 2.74
C PRO A 102 -7.38 9.79 3.11
N ALA A 103 -6.38 9.26 2.40
CA ALA A 103 -4.99 9.63 2.66
C ALA A 103 -4.67 11.09 2.32
N ILE A 104 -5.43 11.71 1.39
CA ILE A 104 -5.22 13.10 0.99
C ILE A 104 -5.53 14.08 2.12
N ASP A 105 -6.51 13.78 2.97
CA ASP A 105 -6.85 14.62 4.12
C ASP A 105 -5.66 14.75 5.07
N LEU A 106 -4.96 13.65 5.35
CA LEU A 106 -3.77 13.63 6.20
C LEU A 106 -2.61 14.44 5.62
N ILE A 107 -2.48 14.43 4.30
CA ILE A 107 -1.45 15.19 3.58
C ILE A 107 -1.80 16.69 3.59
N SER A 108 -3.05 17.03 3.26
CA SER A 108 -3.52 18.42 3.21
C SER A 108 -3.54 19.09 4.59
N GLU A 109 -3.79 18.32 5.66
CA GLU A 109 -3.71 18.77 7.04
C GLU A 109 -2.28 18.85 7.60
N GLY A 110 -1.27 18.46 6.84
CA GLY A 110 0.13 18.43 7.28
C GLY A 110 0.41 17.39 8.38
N ARG A 111 -0.39 16.33 8.47
CA ARG A 111 -0.31 15.29 9.52
C ARG A 111 0.75 14.24 9.19
N TYR A 112 1.97 14.71 8.98
CA TYR A 112 3.15 13.89 8.68
C TYR A 112 4.41 14.48 9.34
N ALA A 113 5.50 13.70 9.39
CA ALA A 113 6.75 14.10 10.00
C ALA A 113 7.35 15.33 9.31
N GLN A 114 7.75 16.31 10.13
CA GLN A 114 8.40 17.53 9.64
C GLN A 114 9.90 17.27 9.37
N PRO A 115 10.60 18.15 8.61
CA PRO A 115 11.99 17.94 8.20
C PRO A 115 12.94 17.59 9.35
N ASP A 116 12.84 18.30 10.48
CA ASP A 116 13.70 18.08 11.65
C ASP A 116 13.50 16.69 12.26
N GLU A 117 12.25 16.24 12.36
CA GLU A 117 11.92 14.89 12.84
C GLU A 117 12.44 13.81 11.87
N ILE A 118 12.35 14.06 10.56
CA ILE A 118 12.86 13.13 9.54
C ILE A 118 14.38 12.99 9.65
N VAL A 119 15.09 14.11 9.78
CA VAL A 119 16.54 14.13 9.99
C VAL A 119 16.92 13.36 11.25
N GLU A 120 16.25 13.63 12.36
CA GLU A 120 16.55 12.97 13.64
C GLU A 120 16.30 11.45 13.55
N ARG A 121 15.16 11.04 13.00
CA ARG A 121 14.74 9.62 12.97
C ARG A 121 15.49 8.77 11.97
N LEU A 122 15.85 9.33 10.81
CA LEU A 122 16.54 8.60 9.75
C LEU A 122 18.05 8.85 9.75
N GLY A 123 18.54 9.81 10.53
CA GLY A 123 19.97 10.16 10.56
C GLY A 123 20.47 10.66 9.21
N ILE A 124 19.62 11.33 8.42
CA ILE A 124 19.95 11.83 7.08
C ILE A 124 20.34 13.31 7.12
N ASP A 125 21.06 13.74 6.10
CA ASP A 125 21.46 15.13 5.86
C ASP A 125 20.71 15.68 4.64
N LEU A 126 19.73 16.55 4.84
CA LEU A 126 18.94 17.15 3.77
C LEU A 126 19.71 18.10 2.85
N SER A 127 20.96 18.46 3.18
CA SER A 127 21.85 19.18 2.25
C SER A 127 22.39 18.28 1.13
N ARG A 128 22.27 16.96 1.28
CA ARG A 128 22.71 15.95 0.32
C ARG A 128 21.49 15.30 -0.34
N PRO A 129 21.64 14.76 -1.57
CA PRO A 129 20.57 14.03 -2.21
C PRO A 129 20.10 12.84 -1.37
N VAL A 130 18.76 12.68 -1.28
CA VAL A 130 18.09 11.55 -0.59
C VAL A 130 17.17 10.85 -1.58
N LEU A 131 17.21 9.54 -1.62
CA LEU A 131 16.35 8.71 -2.44
C LEU A 131 15.60 7.71 -1.55
N LEU A 132 14.28 7.80 -1.54
CA LEU A 132 13.40 6.76 -0.98
C LEU A 132 13.01 5.78 -2.08
N PHE A 133 13.23 4.50 -1.82
CA PHE A 133 12.92 3.43 -2.76
C PHE A 133 12.03 2.35 -2.13
N THR A 134 10.97 2.00 -2.82
CA THR A 134 10.09 0.88 -2.47
C THR A 134 9.70 0.14 -3.75
N GLN A 135 9.96 -1.15 -3.81
CA GLN A 135 9.54 -1.99 -4.94
C GLN A 135 8.68 -3.14 -4.43
N HIS A 136 7.47 -3.24 -4.98
CA HIS A 136 6.56 -4.37 -4.78
C HIS A 136 6.72 -5.38 -5.92
N SER A 137 6.37 -6.64 -5.66
CA SER A 137 6.28 -7.65 -6.71
C SER A 137 5.10 -7.37 -7.64
N ILE A 138 5.25 -7.71 -8.92
CA ILE A 138 4.11 -7.77 -9.84
C ILE A 138 3.38 -9.08 -9.57
N THR A 139 2.12 -9.03 -9.16
CA THR A 139 1.37 -10.19 -8.69
C THR A 139 1.21 -11.29 -9.74
N THR A 140 1.20 -10.93 -11.02
CA THR A 140 1.15 -11.86 -12.15
C THR A 140 2.52 -12.43 -12.55
N GLU A 141 3.63 -11.87 -12.04
CA GLU A 141 5.02 -12.24 -12.35
C GLU A 141 5.85 -12.46 -11.08
N PHE A 142 5.21 -12.88 -10.01
CA PHE A 142 5.81 -12.97 -8.68
C PHE A 142 7.05 -13.88 -8.60
N ASP A 143 7.19 -14.84 -9.48
CA ASP A 143 8.35 -15.73 -9.62
C ASP A 143 9.59 -15.02 -10.18
N GLN A 144 9.43 -13.85 -10.79
CA GLN A 144 10.51 -13.02 -11.33
C GLN A 144 10.86 -11.82 -10.40
N ALA A 145 10.23 -11.71 -9.24
CA ALA A 145 10.33 -10.54 -8.36
C ALA A 145 11.79 -10.16 -8.01
N VAL A 146 12.64 -11.15 -7.73
CA VAL A 146 14.07 -10.91 -7.44
C VAL A 146 14.82 -10.46 -8.70
N LEU A 147 14.57 -11.09 -9.84
CA LEU A 147 15.20 -10.73 -11.10
C LEU A 147 14.86 -9.27 -11.50
N GLN A 148 13.63 -8.85 -11.25
CA GLN A 148 13.18 -7.48 -11.48
C GLN A 148 13.78 -6.47 -10.50
N LEU A 149 14.15 -6.91 -9.29
CA LEU A 149 14.75 -6.06 -8.26
C LEU A 149 16.26 -5.80 -8.51
N GLU A 150 16.99 -6.77 -9.06
CA GLU A 150 18.45 -6.69 -9.19
C GLU A 150 18.97 -5.45 -9.93
N PRO A 151 18.41 -5.01 -11.08
CA PRO A 151 18.84 -3.79 -11.75
C PRO A 151 18.65 -2.54 -10.86
N SER A 152 17.57 -2.50 -10.09
CA SER A 152 17.30 -1.41 -9.16
C SER A 152 18.35 -1.36 -8.04
N LEU A 153 18.68 -2.51 -7.44
CA LEU A 153 19.70 -2.57 -6.38
C LEU A 153 21.08 -2.17 -6.89
N ALA A 154 21.43 -2.57 -8.10
CA ALA A 154 22.71 -2.17 -8.73
C ALA A 154 22.78 -0.65 -8.93
N ALA A 155 21.74 -0.03 -9.46
CA ALA A 155 21.67 1.41 -9.64
C ALA A 155 21.68 2.16 -8.30
N LEU A 156 20.98 1.66 -7.29
CA LEU A 156 20.96 2.26 -5.94
C LEU A 156 22.33 2.18 -5.27
N GLU A 157 23.07 1.11 -5.47
CA GLU A 157 24.45 1.00 -4.98
C GLU A 157 25.38 2.03 -5.64
N GLU A 158 25.31 2.20 -6.96
CA GLU A 158 26.07 3.22 -7.69
C GLU A 158 25.74 4.63 -7.16
N LEU A 159 24.46 4.94 -6.97
CA LEU A 159 24.02 6.21 -6.40
C LEU A 159 24.55 6.43 -4.98
N ALA A 160 24.50 5.39 -4.14
CA ALA A 160 25.02 5.46 -2.78
C ALA A 160 26.54 5.71 -2.73
N VAL A 161 27.31 5.06 -3.63
CA VAL A 161 28.73 5.30 -3.78
C VAL A 161 29.00 6.74 -4.26
N ALA A 162 28.14 7.29 -5.13
CA ALA A 162 28.21 8.68 -5.56
C ALA A 162 27.78 9.71 -4.49
N GLY A 163 27.36 9.24 -3.31
CA GLY A 163 27.05 10.11 -2.17
C GLY A 163 25.56 10.37 -1.94
N VAL A 164 24.66 9.76 -2.72
CA VAL A 164 23.22 9.80 -2.46
C VAL A 164 22.89 8.98 -1.22
N GLN A 165 22.04 9.50 -0.34
CA GLN A 165 21.53 8.76 0.82
C GLN A 165 20.31 7.95 0.39
N VAL A 166 20.43 6.62 0.38
CA VAL A 166 19.42 5.71 -0.13
C VAL A 166 18.66 5.06 1.03
N ILE A 167 17.35 5.24 1.06
CA ILE A 167 16.44 4.65 2.03
C ILE A 167 15.58 3.63 1.30
N LEU A 168 15.69 2.35 1.66
CA LEU A 168 14.88 1.27 1.10
C LEU A 168 13.83 0.83 2.13
N THR A 169 12.62 0.56 1.66
CA THR A 169 11.59 -0.06 2.50
C THR A 169 11.19 -1.42 1.95
N TYR A 170 10.68 -2.29 2.84
CA TYR A 170 10.17 -3.58 2.42
C TYR A 170 8.92 -3.42 1.54
N PRO A 171 8.68 -4.39 0.65
CA PRO A 171 7.42 -4.50 -0.07
C PRO A 171 6.27 -4.86 0.87
N ASN A 172 5.05 -4.86 0.33
CA ASN A 172 3.88 -5.44 0.98
C ASN A 172 3.95 -6.98 1.03
N ASN A 173 2.88 -7.62 1.54
CA ASN A 173 2.80 -9.08 1.72
C ASN A 173 2.29 -9.84 0.48
N ASP A 174 2.35 -9.26 -0.70
CA ASP A 174 1.93 -9.92 -1.94
C ASP A 174 2.86 -11.08 -2.32
N ALA A 175 2.41 -11.93 -3.23
CA ALA A 175 3.22 -13.03 -3.75
C ALA A 175 4.55 -12.48 -4.30
N GLY A 176 5.69 -13.10 -3.94
CA GLY A 176 7.03 -12.61 -4.28
C GLY A 176 7.64 -11.61 -3.28
N GLY A 177 6.83 -10.97 -2.41
CA GLY A 177 7.32 -9.99 -1.45
C GLY A 177 8.35 -10.55 -0.48
N ARG A 178 8.20 -11.81 -0.03
CA ARG A 178 9.16 -12.46 0.86
C ARG A 178 10.55 -12.60 0.22
N GLN A 179 10.61 -12.96 -1.05
CA GLN A 179 11.87 -13.08 -1.80
C GLN A 179 12.56 -11.73 -1.96
N ILE A 180 11.79 -10.66 -2.20
CA ILE A 180 12.30 -9.29 -2.21
C ILE A 180 12.88 -8.93 -0.84
N ILE A 181 12.19 -9.24 0.27
CA ILE A 181 12.68 -8.97 1.62
C ILE A 181 13.99 -9.69 1.89
N GLU A 182 14.09 -10.98 1.57
CA GLU A 182 15.33 -11.75 1.73
C GLU A 182 16.49 -11.10 0.97
N ARG A 183 16.23 -10.65 -0.26
CA ARG A 183 17.24 -9.99 -1.08
C ARG A 183 17.62 -8.59 -0.57
N LEU A 184 16.68 -7.83 -0.02
CA LEU A 184 16.96 -6.55 0.64
C LEU A 184 17.79 -6.74 1.92
N GLU A 185 17.57 -7.82 2.67
CA GLU A 185 18.38 -8.16 3.83
C GLU A 185 19.82 -8.53 3.46
N GLU A 186 20.02 -9.26 2.36
CA GLU A 186 21.35 -9.52 1.82
C GLU A 186 22.04 -8.21 1.43
N PHE A 187 21.31 -7.30 0.76
CA PHE A 187 21.82 -5.97 0.41
C PHE A 187 22.21 -5.16 1.67
N ARG A 188 21.39 -5.16 2.70
CA ARG A 188 21.68 -4.52 3.99
C ARG A 188 22.94 -5.06 4.65
N ASN A 189 23.14 -6.40 4.59
CA ASN A 189 24.30 -7.06 5.18
C ASN A 189 25.62 -6.70 4.51
N ARG A 190 25.59 -6.20 3.27
CA ARG A 190 26.79 -5.68 2.56
C ARG A 190 27.30 -4.37 3.18
N ARG A 191 26.51 -3.69 4.01
CA ARG A 191 26.87 -2.46 4.70
C ARG A 191 27.42 -1.37 3.78
N ILE A 192 26.79 -1.17 2.65
CA ILE A 192 27.15 -0.13 1.68
C ILE A 192 26.92 1.24 2.35
N ALA A 193 27.92 2.11 2.27
CA ALA A 193 27.82 3.46 2.84
C ALA A 193 26.63 4.21 2.23
N ASN A 194 25.99 5.09 3.01
CA ASN A 194 24.82 5.88 2.63
C ASN A 194 23.56 5.04 2.29
N THR A 195 23.47 3.77 2.68
CA THR A 195 22.26 2.96 2.48
C THR A 195 21.61 2.60 3.81
N GLN A 196 20.29 2.59 3.84
CA GLN A 196 19.47 2.16 4.98
C GLN A 196 18.34 1.28 4.44
N VAL A 197 18.08 0.16 5.12
CA VAL A 197 16.95 -0.73 4.80
C VAL A 197 16.04 -0.81 6.01
N HIS A 198 14.79 -0.42 5.84
CA HIS A 198 13.77 -0.41 6.88
C HIS A 198 12.63 -1.37 6.54
N GLN A 199 12.12 -2.09 7.54
CA GLN A 199 10.91 -2.88 7.36
C GLN A 199 9.72 -1.99 7.00
N SER A 200 9.59 -0.86 7.66
CA SER A 200 8.58 0.16 7.40
C SER A 200 9.03 1.46 8.06
N LEU A 201 8.76 2.59 7.43
CA LEU A 201 8.90 3.90 8.06
C LEU A 201 7.65 4.28 8.88
N GLY A 202 6.57 3.54 8.71
CA GLY A 202 5.26 3.93 9.19
C GLY A 202 4.71 5.14 8.41
N ARG A 203 3.38 5.29 8.42
CA ARG A 203 2.70 6.32 7.64
C ARG A 203 3.24 7.74 7.88
N HIS A 204 3.42 8.11 9.14
CA HIS A 204 3.79 9.47 9.52
C HIS A 204 5.14 9.90 8.92
N LEU A 205 6.16 9.07 9.06
CA LEU A 205 7.49 9.35 8.54
C LEU A 205 7.57 9.18 7.01
N TYR A 206 6.89 8.16 6.46
CA TYR A 206 6.84 7.92 5.01
C TYR A 206 6.20 9.10 4.28
N HIS A 207 5.04 9.59 4.74
CA HIS A 207 4.39 10.77 4.16
C HIS A 207 5.25 12.04 4.32
N GLY A 208 6.01 12.17 5.41
CA GLY A 208 6.95 13.28 5.57
C GLY A 208 8.05 13.28 4.49
N VAL A 209 8.63 12.12 4.20
CA VAL A 209 9.64 12.00 3.12
C VAL A 209 9.02 12.28 1.75
N LEU A 210 7.79 11.82 1.48
CA LEU A 210 7.07 12.15 0.24
C LEU A 210 6.81 13.66 0.12
N ALA A 211 6.45 14.32 1.21
CA ALA A 211 6.24 15.77 1.23
C ALA A 211 7.53 16.55 0.93
N LEU A 212 8.68 16.09 1.44
CA LEU A 212 9.98 16.64 1.08
C LEU A 212 10.28 16.50 -0.41
N ALA A 213 9.98 15.35 -1.01
CA ALA A 213 10.19 15.12 -2.44
C ALA A 213 9.35 16.06 -3.34
N ASN A 214 8.21 16.53 -2.84
CA ASN A 214 7.36 17.51 -3.55
C ASN A 214 7.83 18.98 -3.33
N THR A 215 8.88 19.22 -2.57
CA THR A 215 9.40 20.56 -2.27
C THR A 215 10.58 20.88 -3.19
N ALA A 216 10.41 21.82 -4.10
CA ALA A 216 11.40 22.17 -5.14
C ALA A 216 12.79 22.54 -4.62
N SER A 217 12.93 22.93 -3.36
CA SER A 217 14.20 23.29 -2.72
C SER A 217 14.90 22.10 -2.06
N MET A 218 14.29 20.92 -2.03
CA MET A 218 14.86 19.73 -1.38
C MET A 218 15.37 18.74 -2.44
N ASN A 219 16.57 18.21 -2.19
CA ASN A 219 17.18 17.18 -3.04
C ASN A 219 16.66 15.78 -2.63
N VAL A 220 15.34 15.58 -2.63
CA VAL A 220 14.68 14.32 -2.24
C VAL A 220 13.91 13.78 -3.42
N ALA A 221 14.09 12.51 -3.73
CA ALA A 221 13.33 11.79 -4.73
C ALA A 221 12.70 10.52 -4.12
N CYS A 222 11.52 10.16 -4.59
CA CYS A 222 10.87 8.91 -4.24
C CYS A 222 10.64 8.10 -5.51
N VAL A 223 11.09 6.86 -5.51
CA VAL A 223 10.99 5.94 -6.65
C VAL A 223 10.43 4.61 -6.16
N GLY A 224 9.55 4.05 -6.93
CA GLY A 224 8.98 2.74 -6.63
C GLY A 224 7.85 2.42 -7.57
N ASN A 225 7.32 1.21 -7.46
CA ASN A 225 6.06 0.82 -8.06
C ASN A 225 5.01 0.66 -6.98
N SER A 226 3.77 0.95 -7.29
CA SER A 226 2.63 0.60 -6.46
C SER A 226 2.09 -0.74 -6.94
N SER A 227 1.77 -1.64 -6.01
CA SER A 227 1.15 -2.93 -6.33
C SER A 227 -0.37 -2.83 -6.41
N SER A 228 -0.92 -1.73 -5.93
CA SER A 228 -2.33 -1.36 -6.01
C SER A 228 -2.37 0.15 -5.97
N GLY A 229 -2.90 0.77 -6.99
CA GLY A 229 -2.88 2.17 -7.33
C GLY A 229 -3.05 3.19 -6.22
#